data_70d55fe818e993b16b717a744da7cff6
#
_entry.id   70d55fe818e993b16b717a744da7cff6
#
_cell.length_a   1.000
_cell.length_b   1.000
_cell.length_c   1.000
_cell.angle_alpha   90.00
_cell.angle_beta   90.00
_cell.angle_gamma   90.00
#
_symmetry.space_group_name_H-M   'P 1'
#
loop_
_entity.id
_entity.type
_entity.pdbx_description
1 polymer ?
#
loop_
_entity_poly.entity_id
_entity_poly.type
_entity_poly.pdbx_seq_one_letter_code
_entity_poly.pdbx_strand_id
1 'polypeptide(L)'
;MIPIISIEGSTDIAFTENVQKRFEAFGFQTIDVADGNDLEAIGKAIEEAKADQTRPSLITVHTQIGYGCPAKQGKASAHGEPLGVENVAALRENLKWPLEESFAVPEEVFAYYAQYAA
;
A
#
# COMPACT_ATOMS: atom_id res chain seq x y z
N MET A 1 -8.56 -9.56 -10.41
CA MET A 1 -8.36 -8.09 -10.52
C MET A 1 -8.77 -7.48 -9.20
N ILE A 2 -7.87 -6.78 -8.51
CA ILE A 2 -8.20 -6.10 -7.24
C ILE A 2 -9.09 -4.90 -7.61
N PRO A 3 -10.29 -4.76 -7.02
CA PRO A 3 -11.14 -3.63 -7.31
C PRO A 3 -10.46 -2.33 -6.83
N ILE A 4 -10.21 -1.44 -7.76
CA ILE A 4 -9.75 -0.10 -7.43
C ILE A 4 -11.00 0.71 -7.10
N ILE A 5 -11.06 1.26 -5.89
CA ILE A 5 -12.19 2.06 -5.43
C ILE A 5 -11.81 3.51 -5.23
N SER A 6 -12.76 4.38 -5.49
CA SER A 6 -12.74 5.77 -5.05
C SER A 6 -13.43 5.88 -3.69
N ILE A 7 -13.83 7.08 -3.28
CA ILE A 7 -14.49 7.32 -1.98
C ILE A 7 -15.77 6.48 -1.82
N GLU A 8 -16.58 6.32 -2.86
CA GLU A 8 -17.91 5.68 -2.77
C GLU A 8 -18.12 4.51 -3.72
N GLY A 9 -17.19 4.20 -4.61
CA GLY A 9 -17.40 3.16 -5.59
C GLY A 9 -16.16 2.77 -6.38
N SER A 10 -16.37 1.90 -7.37
CA SER A 10 -15.30 1.50 -8.29
C SER A 10 -14.85 2.66 -9.17
N THR A 11 -13.55 2.70 -9.43
CA THR A 11 -12.97 3.64 -10.40
C THR A 11 -13.35 3.33 -11.85
N ASP A 12 -13.94 2.18 -12.13
CA ASP A 12 -14.32 1.75 -13.49
C ASP A 12 -15.25 2.75 -14.19
N ILE A 13 -16.03 3.51 -13.42
CA ILE A 13 -16.96 4.52 -13.93
C ILE A 13 -16.41 5.94 -13.94
N ALA A 14 -15.27 6.19 -13.26
CA ALA A 14 -14.77 7.53 -13.02
C ALA A 14 -13.32 7.75 -13.45
N PHE A 15 -12.50 6.69 -13.45
CA PHE A 15 -11.08 6.79 -13.75
C PHE A 15 -10.59 5.53 -14.46
N THR A 16 -10.63 5.55 -15.79
CA THR A 16 -10.24 4.43 -16.67
C THR A 16 -8.92 4.70 -17.41
N GLU A 17 -8.23 5.76 -17.05
CA GLU A 17 -6.97 6.13 -17.66
C GLU A 17 -5.86 5.12 -17.36
N ASN A 18 -5.01 4.86 -18.36
CA ASN A 18 -3.75 4.17 -18.13
C ASN A 18 -2.65 5.19 -17.80
N VAL A 19 -2.44 5.43 -16.51
CA VAL A 19 -1.46 6.40 -16.01
C VAL A 19 -0.03 6.03 -16.41
N GLN A 20 0.33 4.75 -16.43
CA GLN A 20 1.67 4.30 -16.84
C GLN A 20 1.96 4.73 -18.28
N LYS A 21 1.05 4.50 -19.23
CA LYS A 21 1.22 4.94 -20.62
C LYS A 21 1.38 6.45 -20.74
N ARG A 22 0.71 7.22 -19.90
CA ARG A 22 0.90 8.68 -19.87
C ARG A 22 2.33 9.02 -19.46
N PHE A 23 2.85 8.42 -18.42
CA PHE A 23 4.21 8.67 -17.93
C PHE A 23 5.27 8.14 -18.90
N GLU A 24 5.02 7.02 -19.58
CA GLU A 24 5.88 6.54 -20.67
C GLU A 24 6.01 7.58 -21.78
N ALA A 25 4.87 8.21 -22.16
CA ALA A 25 4.88 9.29 -23.16
C ALA A 25 5.66 10.54 -22.70
N PHE A 26 5.81 10.75 -21.38
CA PHE A 26 6.69 11.79 -20.83
C PHE A 26 8.17 11.35 -20.74
N GLY A 27 8.50 10.13 -21.14
CA GLY A 27 9.86 9.60 -21.11
C GLY A 27 10.25 8.93 -19.79
N PHE A 28 9.30 8.63 -18.92
CA PHE A 28 9.56 7.88 -17.67
C PHE A 28 9.76 6.38 -17.95
N GLN A 29 10.58 5.75 -17.14
CA GLN A 29 10.49 4.30 -16.90
C GLN A 29 9.25 4.04 -16.06
N THR A 30 8.45 3.03 -16.41
CA THR A 30 7.31 2.61 -15.59
C THR A 30 7.51 1.18 -15.11
N ILE A 31 7.28 0.95 -13.83
CA ILE A 31 7.43 -0.34 -13.18
C ILE A 31 6.13 -0.64 -12.44
N ASP A 32 5.60 -1.86 -12.57
CA ASP A 32 4.37 -2.27 -11.92
C ASP A 32 4.63 -3.30 -10.82
N VAL A 33 4.07 -3.06 -9.64
CA VAL A 33 4.07 -3.99 -8.52
C VAL A 33 2.62 -4.42 -8.26
N ALA A 34 2.30 -5.64 -8.62
CA ALA A 34 0.93 -6.16 -8.60
C ALA A 34 0.35 -6.35 -7.19
N ASP A 35 1.18 -6.52 -6.17
CA ASP A 35 0.77 -6.66 -4.76
C ASP A 35 1.66 -5.79 -3.87
N GLY A 36 1.06 -4.75 -3.29
CA GLY A 36 1.73 -3.85 -2.35
C GLY A 36 2.07 -4.46 -0.99
N ASN A 37 1.70 -5.71 -0.74
CA ASN A 37 2.13 -6.46 0.45
C ASN A 37 3.32 -7.38 0.16
N ASP A 38 3.73 -7.51 -1.10
CA ASP A 38 4.94 -8.23 -1.49
C ASP A 38 6.17 -7.30 -1.40
N LEU A 39 6.81 -7.32 -0.22
CA LEU A 39 7.99 -6.49 0.04
C LEU A 39 9.19 -6.85 -0.84
N GLU A 40 9.28 -8.11 -1.30
CA GLU A 40 10.35 -8.53 -2.21
C GLU A 40 10.14 -7.92 -3.60
N ALA A 41 8.92 -7.94 -4.11
CA ALA A 41 8.56 -7.29 -5.38
C ALA A 41 8.78 -5.78 -5.34
N ILE A 42 8.42 -5.12 -4.23
CA ILE A 42 8.70 -3.69 -4.02
C ILE A 42 10.20 -3.42 -4.02
N GLY A 43 10.97 -4.23 -3.30
CA GLY A 43 12.43 -4.11 -3.27
C GLY A 43 13.05 -4.23 -4.66
N LYS A 44 12.63 -5.22 -5.45
CA LYS A 44 13.08 -5.40 -6.85
C LYS A 44 12.74 -4.20 -7.72
N ALA A 45 11.52 -3.67 -7.60
CA ALA A 45 11.09 -2.50 -8.35
C ALA A 45 11.93 -1.24 -8.02
N ILE A 46 12.31 -1.06 -6.76
CA ILE A 46 13.19 0.03 -6.33
C ILE A 46 14.59 -0.13 -6.93
N GLU A 47 15.17 -1.33 -6.88
CA GLU A 47 16.49 -1.59 -7.47
C GLU A 47 16.48 -1.42 -8.99
N GLU A 48 15.42 -1.86 -9.67
CA GLU A 48 15.22 -1.63 -11.11
C GLU A 48 15.14 -0.13 -11.44
N ALA A 49 14.39 0.65 -10.66
CA ALA A 49 14.30 2.09 -10.82
C ALA A 49 15.65 2.79 -10.62
N LYS A 50 16.45 2.36 -9.63
CA LYS A 50 17.78 2.90 -9.35
C LYS A 50 18.82 2.55 -10.44
N ALA A 51 18.61 1.45 -11.14
CA ALA A 51 19.54 1.00 -12.19
C ALA A 51 19.47 1.88 -13.45
N ASP A 52 18.31 2.49 -13.76
CA ASP A 52 18.16 3.40 -14.88
C ASP A 52 18.29 4.87 -14.42
N GLN A 53 19.48 5.43 -14.52
CA GLN A 53 19.74 6.83 -14.16
C GLN A 53 19.57 7.81 -15.33
N THR A 54 19.11 7.33 -16.48
CA THR A 54 18.98 8.18 -17.69
C THR A 54 17.62 8.89 -17.77
N ARG A 55 16.65 8.43 -17.00
CA ARG A 55 15.28 8.95 -16.98
C ARG A 55 14.64 8.75 -15.59
N PRO A 56 13.62 9.52 -15.24
CA PRO A 56 12.87 9.32 -14.01
C PRO A 56 12.05 8.02 -14.07
N SER A 57 11.77 7.43 -12.91
CA SER A 57 10.98 6.21 -12.76
C SER A 57 9.68 6.47 -12.04
N LEU A 58 8.60 5.88 -12.54
CA LEU A 58 7.30 5.76 -11.87
C LEU A 58 7.10 4.31 -11.46
N ILE A 59 7.01 4.05 -10.16
CA ILE A 59 6.64 2.74 -9.62
C ILE A 59 5.16 2.78 -9.23
N THR A 60 4.34 1.97 -9.89
CA THR A 60 2.93 1.80 -9.55
C THR A 60 2.79 0.60 -8.65
N VAL A 61 2.30 0.80 -7.43
CA VAL A 61 2.10 -0.27 -6.44
C VAL A 61 0.61 -0.45 -6.21
N HIS A 62 0.09 -1.65 -6.50
CA HIS A 62 -1.32 -1.96 -6.29
C HIS A 62 -1.57 -2.33 -4.84
N THR A 63 -2.42 -1.57 -4.18
CA THR A 63 -2.81 -1.77 -2.78
C THR A 63 -4.32 -1.93 -2.67
N GLN A 64 -4.78 -2.45 -1.53
CA GLN A 64 -6.19 -2.59 -1.24
C GLN A 64 -6.53 -1.86 0.06
N ILE A 65 -7.47 -0.92 0.02
CA ILE A 65 -7.91 -0.20 1.22
C ILE A 65 -8.47 -1.17 2.26
N GLY A 66 -8.16 -0.94 3.53
CA GLY A 66 -8.63 -1.79 4.63
C GLY A 66 -8.04 -3.20 4.59
N TYR A 67 -6.87 -3.38 3.97
CA TYR A 67 -6.20 -4.68 3.88
C TYR A 67 -6.14 -5.39 5.23
N GLY A 68 -6.49 -6.67 5.23
CA GLY A 68 -6.52 -7.51 6.43
C GLY A 68 -7.80 -7.39 7.27
N CYS A 69 -8.67 -6.39 7.04
CA CYS A 69 -9.94 -6.29 7.75
C CYS A 69 -11.04 -7.05 7.00
N PRO A 70 -11.52 -8.22 7.50
CA PRO A 70 -12.43 -9.07 6.73
C PRO A 70 -13.74 -8.39 6.30
N ALA A 71 -14.26 -7.50 7.13
CA ALA A 71 -15.52 -6.81 6.87
C ALA A 71 -15.37 -5.56 5.99
N LYS A 72 -14.19 -4.92 5.96
CA LYS A 72 -13.98 -3.61 5.32
C LYS A 72 -12.99 -3.63 4.16
N GLN A 73 -12.19 -4.68 4.02
CA GLN A 73 -11.18 -4.78 2.95
C GLN A 73 -11.80 -4.60 1.57
N GLY A 74 -11.22 -3.72 0.76
CA GLY A 74 -11.67 -3.42 -0.60
C GLY A 74 -13.01 -2.70 -0.69
N LYS A 75 -13.52 -2.15 0.40
CA LYS A 75 -14.81 -1.44 0.43
C LYS A 75 -14.62 0.06 0.67
N ALA A 76 -15.47 0.87 0.05
CA ALA A 76 -15.51 2.32 0.24
C ALA A 76 -15.68 2.71 1.72
N SER A 77 -16.40 1.89 2.50
CA SER A 77 -16.59 2.10 3.94
C SER A 77 -15.32 1.99 4.79
N ALA A 78 -14.17 1.61 4.21
CA ALA A 78 -12.86 1.71 4.88
C ALA A 78 -12.24 3.10 4.76
N HIS A 79 -12.77 3.99 3.93
CA HIS A 79 -12.18 5.28 3.60
C HIS A 79 -12.60 6.31 4.66
N GLY A 80 -12.83 6.78 5.38
CA GLY A 80 -13.15 7.97 6.21
C GLY A 80 -13.92 7.65 7.49
N GLU A 81 -14.06 6.38 7.82
CA GLU A 81 -14.73 5.93 9.03
C GLU A 81 -13.78 5.11 9.91
N PRO A 82 -13.87 5.23 11.24
CA PRO A 82 -13.19 4.30 12.13
C PRO A 82 -13.62 2.86 11.83
N LEU A 83 -12.68 1.91 11.89
CA LEU A 83 -13.00 0.49 11.72
C LEU A 83 -13.97 -0.01 12.80
N GLY A 84 -13.88 0.55 14.01
CA GLY A 84 -14.61 0.09 15.18
C GLY A 84 -13.90 -1.06 15.89
N VAL A 85 -14.23 -1.26 17.17
CA VAL A 85 -13.52 -2.19 18.07
C VAL A 85 -13.54 -3.63 17.54
N GLU A 86 -14.71 -4.10 17.08
CA GLU A 86 -14.87 -5.46 16.57
C GLU A 86 -14.02 -5.71 15.31
N ASN A 87 -14.02 -4.76 14.38
CA ASN A 87 -13.24 -4.88 13.15
C ASN A 87 -11.73 -4.77 13.40
N VAL A 88 -11.31 -3.96 14.38
CA VAL A 88 -9.90 -3.91 14.80
C VAL A 88 -9.47 -5.24 15.42
N ALA A 89 -10.31 -5.88 16.24
CA ALA A 89 -10.04 -7.20 16.80
C ALA A 89 -9.89 -8.25 15.68
N ALA A 90 -10.84 -8.28 14.74
CA ALA A 90 -10.80 -9.18 13.59
C ALA A 90 -9.59 -8.94 12.67
N LEU A 91 -9.20 -7.68 12.48
CA LEU A 91 -8.01 -7.29 11.73
C LEU A 91 -6.73 -7.84 12.40
N ARG A 92 -6.61 -7.67 13.71
CA ARG A 92 -5.46 -8.17 14.49
C ARG A 92 -5.35 -9.69 14.41
N GLU A 93 -6.46 -10.40 14.56
CA GLU A 93 -6.52 -11.86 14.43
C GLU A 93 -6.11 -12.31 13.02
N ASN A 94 -6.68 -11.70 11.98
CA ASN A 94 -6.40 -12.05 10.59
C ASN A 94 -4.94 -11.81 10.20
N LEU A 95 -4.36 -10.70 10.66
CA LEU A 95 -2.95 -10.36 10.42
C LEU A 95 -2.00 -11.03 11.41
N LYS A 96 -2.50 -11.83 12.36
CA LYS A 96 -1.70 -12.45 13.45
C LYS A 96 -0.85 -11.43 14.17
N TRP A 97 -1.45 -10.26 14.50
CA TRP A 97 -0.75 -9.17 15.14
C TRP A 97 -0.28 -9.57 16.55
N PRO A 98 1.03 -9.54 16.83
CA PRO A 98 1.58 -10.13 18.06
C PRO A 98 1.41 -9.27 19.30
N LEU A 99 1.03 -8.00 19.16
CA LEU A 99 0.97 -7.04 20.25
C LEU A 99 -0.48 -6.79 20.69
N GLU A 100 -0.77 -6.97 21.97
CA GLU A 100 -2.12 -6.78 22.51
C GLU A 100 -2.42 -5.31 22.84
N GLU A 101 -1.41 -4.56 23.27
CA GLU A 101 -1.57 -3.17 23.67
C GLU A 101 -1.88 -2.24 22.48
N SER A 102 -2.64 -1.18 22.77
CA SER A 102 -2.88 -0.11 21.79
C SER A 102 -1.61 0.75 21.65
N PHE A 103 -1.32 1.16 20.44
CA PHE A 103 -0.12 1.95 20.09
C PHE A 103 1.21 1.30 20.50
N ALA A 104 1.23 -0.01 20.69
CA ALA A 104 2.46 -0.72 20.99
C ALA A 104 3.41 -0.67 19.79
N VAL A 105 4.67 -0.36 20.05
CA VAL A 105 5.77 -0.38 19.07
C VAL A 105 6.86 -1.30 19.61
N PRO A 106 7.34 -2.28 18.83
CA PRO A 106 8.43 -3.15 19.26
C PRO A 106 9.69 -2.36 19.63
N GLU A 107 10.40 -2.81 20.64
CA GLU A 107 11.59 -2.12 21.14
C GLU A 107 12.70 -2.02 20.09
N GLU A 108 12.84 -3.04 19.25
CA GLU A 108 13.79 -3.03 18.13
C GLU A 108 13.51 -1.91 17.10
N VAL A 109 12.26 -1.49 16.96
CA VAL A 109 11.91 -0.35 16.09
C VAL A 109 12.41 0.96 16.70
N PHE A 110 12.23 1.15 18.01
CA PHE A 110 12.80 2.31 18.70
C PHE A 110 14.33 2.32 18.61
N ALA A 111 14.97 1.19 18.83
CA ALA A 111 16.43 1.08 18.73
C ALA A 111 16.94 1.36 17.31
N TYR A 112 16.21 0.90 16.28
CA TYR A 112 16.54 1.19 14.88
C TYR A 112 16.47 2.70 14.58
N TYR A 113 15.40 3.36 14.98
CA TYR A 113 15.26 4.79 14.68
C TYR A 113 16.12 5.69 15.58
N ALA A 114 16.45 5.26 16.80
CA ALA A 114 17.34 6.04 17.68
C ALA A 114 18.71 6.31 17.09
N GLN A 115 19.22 5.45 16.21
CA GLN A 115 20.52 5.66 15.54
C GLN A 115 20.49 6.81 14.50
N TYR A 116 19.31 7.24 14.07
CA TYR A 116 19.13 8.36 13.13
C TYR A 116 18.63 9.64 13.81
N ALA A 117 18.28 9.57 15.10
CA ALA A 117 17.93 10.76 15.88
C ALA A 117 19.23 11.50 16.24
N ALA A 118 19.51 12.58 15.50
CA ALA A 118 20.63 13.48 15.77
C ALA A 118 20.27 14.46 16.90
#